data_b91e507873518bc80f297a94adfe89cf
#
_entry.id   b91e507873518bc80f297a94adfe89cf
#
_cell.length_a   1.000
_cell.length_b   1.000
_cell.length_c   1.000
_cell.angle_alpha   90.00
_cell.angle_beta   90.00
_cell.angle_gamma   90.00
#
_symmetry.space_group_name_H-M   'P 1'
#
loop_
_entity.id
_entity.type
_entity.pdbx_description
1 polymer ?
#
loop_
_entity_poly.entity_id
_entity_poly.type
_entity_poly.pdbx_seq_one_letter_code
_entity_poly.pdbx_strand_id
1 'polypeptide(L)'
;MQRLMPLLLTAVAVSACTTATSDRFASSGSAKPVFASVETEPVASANDAADDPAIWVHPTDPSRSLIIGTDKKNGLDVYDLAGKRVQSLPDGRMNNIDIRYGFALGGQQVAIVAATNRTDRTLSLYAVDAHGRLSDVADGKIATGMADPYGLCMYRSSAGEYFVFANDGDSGAFKQWQLEARGSKVGARLVREFLVGSQAEGCAADDGTGHLYIAEEDVGLWRYSASPNGGDARTQIDSVASGHLTDDAEGVTIFYGAGDAGYLLVSSQGSNDYNVYRRDGQNDFIGKFAIVASREGIDGTTDTDGIDVSSASLGPAFAHGVFVAQDGKNTAPSAAQNFKLVPWERIAKALNLPL
;
A
#
# COMPACT_ATOMS: atom_id res chain seq x y z
N MET A 1 -21.75 -83.20 -19.66
CA MET A 1 -20.42 -82.56 -19.67
C MET A 1 -20.60 -81.06 -19.91
N GLN A 2 -20.79 -80.29 -18.83
CA GLN A 2 -20.92 -78.84 -18.87
C GLN A 2 -19.56 -78.22 -18.54
N ARG A 3 -19.03 -77.41 -19.47
CA ARG A 3 -17.79 -76.66 -19.30
C ARG A 3 -18.14 -75.32 -18.67
N LEU A 4 -17.62 -75.09 -17.44
CA LEU A 4 -17.63 -73.75 -16.82
C LEU A 4 -16.56 -72.87 -17.47
N MET A 5 -16.93 -71.64 -17.83
CA MET A 5 -16.08 -70.61 -18.34
C MET A 5 -15.77 -69.63 -17.16
N PRO A 6 -14.54 -69.28 -16.88
CA PRO A 6 -14.25 -68.30 -15.81
C PRO A 6 -14.48 -66.90 -16.31
N LEU A 7 -15.17 -66.10 -15.45
CA LEU A 7 -15.40 -64.67 -15.61
C LEU A 7 -14.14 -63.93 -15.18
N LEU A 8 -13.49 -63.22 -16.13
CA LEU A 8 -12.38 -62.29 -15.82
C LEU A 8 -12.95 -60.95 -15.34
N LEU A 9 -12.76 -60.61 -14.08
CA LEU A 9 -13.00 -59.27 -13.57
C LEU A 9 -11.79 -58.38 -13.90
N THR A 10 -11.97 -57.45 -14.82
CA THR A 10 -11.03 -56.35 -15.05
C THR A 10 -11.26 -55.23 -14.02
N ALA A 11 -10.34 -55.07 -13.10
CA ALA A 11 -10.31 -53.93 -12.23
C ALA A 11 -9.81 -52.68 -12.99
N VAL A 12 -10.68 -51.72 -13.19
CA VAL A 12 -10.31 -50.38 -13.71
C VAL A 12 -9.75 -49.60 -12.55
N ALA A 13 -8.46 -49.40 -12.53
CA ALA A 13 -7.82 -48.44 -11.60
C ALA A 13 -8.11 -47.03 -12.08
N VAL A 14 -9.00 -46.32 -11.39
CA VAL A 14 -9.20 -44.89 -11.57
C VAL A 14 -8.01 -44.18 -10.89
N SER A 15 -7.05 -43.74 -11.69
CA SER A 15 -5.96 -42.87 -11.25
C SER A 15 -6.57 -41.48 -11.04
N ALA A 16 -6.82 -41.12 -9.79
CA ALA A 16 -7.14 -39.75 -9.40
C ALA A 16 -5.88 -38.91 -9.63
N CYS A 17 -5.81 -38.19 -10.75
CA CYS A 17 -4.92 -37.03 -10.86
C CYS A 17 -5.36 -35.99 -9.88
N THR A 18 -4.77 -35.97 -8.68
CA THR A 18 -4.74 -34.79 -7.85
C THR A 18 -3.83 -33.79 -8.57
N THR A 19 -4.43 -32.87 -9.30
CA THR A 19 -3.75 -31.62 -9.67
C THR A 19 -3.43 -30.91 -8.36
N ALA A 20 -2.17 -31.01 -7.93
CA ALA A 20 -1.64 -30.09 -6.94
C ALA A 20 -1.76 -28.70 -7.58
N THR A 21 -2.75 -27.93 -7.16
CA THR A 21 -2.69 -26.49 -7.27
C THR A 21 -1.47 -26.10 -6.44
N SER A 22 -0.35 -25.80 -7.11
CA SER A 22 0.78 -25.15 -6.48
C SER A 22 0.21 -23.92 -5.81
N ASP A 23 0.32 -23.84 -4.48
CA ASP A 23 0.02 -22.62 -3.73
C ASP A 23 0.90 -21.52 -4.33
N ARG A 24 0.32 -20.70 -5.20
CA ARG A 24 0.93 -19.49 -5.76
C ARG A 24 1.30 -18.48 -4.68
N PHE A 25 0.92 -18.74 -3.45
CA PHE A 25 0.91 -17.81 -2.33
C PHE A 25 1.80 -18.24 -1.16
N ALA A 26 2.73 -19.14 -1.35
CA ALA A 26 3.71 -19.46 -0.34
C ALA A 26 4.78 -18.37 -0.30
N SER A 27 5.00 -17.73 0.88
CA SER A 27 6.11 -16.78 1.06
C SER A 27 7.44 -17.45 0.68
N SER A 28 8.36 -16.70 0.08
CA SER A 28 9.67 -17.24 -0.27
C SER A 28 10.38 -17.71 1.01
N GLY A 29 11.03 -18.87 0.98
CA GLY A 29 11.64 -19.50 2.16
C GLY A 29 12.72 -18.68 2.88
N SER A 30 13.02 -17.45 2.43
CA SER A 30 13.95 -16.50 3.05
C SER A 30 13.26 -15.42 3.89
N ALA A 31 11.93 -15.22 3.75
CA ALA A 31 11.18 -14.22 4.49
C ALA A 31 11.08 -14.60 5.98
N LYS A 32 11.27 -13.60 6.87
CA LYS A 32 11.13 -13.79 8.31
C LYS A 32 9.66 -13.66 8.72
N PRO A 33 9.09 -14.64 9.45
CA PRO A 33 7.70 -14.56 9.86
C PRO A 33 7.48 -13.46 10.91
N VAL A 34 6.45 -12.65 10.69
CA VAL A 34 5.92 -11.69 11.68
C VAL A 34 4.41 -11.90 11.83
N PHE A 35 3.82 -11.34 12.88
CA PHE A 35 2.42 -11.52 13.18
C PHE A 35 1.72 -10.18 13.31
N ALA A 36 0.56 -10.03 12.70
CA ALA A 36 -0.32 -8.91 12.97
C ALA A 36 -0.84 -8.98 14.44
N SER A 37 -1.12 -7.83 15.02
CA SER A 37 -1.77 -7.75 16.35
C SER A 37 -3.22 -7.31 16.26
N VAL A 38 -3.60 -6.69 15.13
CA VAL A 38 -4.94 -6.21 14.84
C VAL A 38 -5.22 -6.45 13.36
N GLU A 39 -6.46 -6.73 13.05
CA GLU A 39 -7.01 -6.64 11.70
C GLU A 39 -8.20 -5.70 11.70
N THR A 40 -8.45 -5.02 10.59
CA THR A 40 -9.62 -4.14 10.47
C THR A 40 -10.90 -4.94 10.21
N GLU A 41 -12.05 -4.35 10.53
CA GLU A 41 -13.30 -4.80 9.92
C GLU A 41 -13.12 -4.85 8.40
N PRO A 42 -13.66 -5.88 7.72
CA PRO A 42 -13.53 -6.01 6.27
C PRO A 42 -14.13 -4.81 5.54
N VAL A 43 -13.61 -4.47 4.36
CA VAL A 43 -14.24 -3.50 3.47
C VAL A 43 -15.66 -3.97 3.08
N ALA A 44 -16.51 -3.05 2.66
CA ALA A 44 -17.92 -3.37 2.37
C ALA A 44 -18.06 -4.20 1.08
N SER A 45 -17.15 -4.05 0.14
CA SER A 45 -17.21 -4.70 -1.16
C SER A 45 -16.63 -6.12 -1.09
N ALA A 46 -17.19 -7.03 -1.90
CA ALA A 46 -16.75 -8.40 -2.01
C ALA A 46 -15.64 -8.58 -3.07
N ASN A 47 -14.92 -9.69 -2.97
CA ASN A 47 -13.81 -10.09 -3.82
C ASN A 47 -12.66 -9.07 -3.72
N ASP A 48 -11.89 -8.90 -4.78
CA ASP A 48 -10.79 -7.95 -4.88
C ASP A 48 -11.31 -6.50 -4.73
N ALA A 49 -11.13 -5.91 -3.52
CA ALA A 49 -11.76 -4.66 -3.14
C ALA A 49 -10.93 -3.76 -2.20
N ALA A 50 -10.36 -4.27 -1.10
CA ALA A 50 -9.39 -3.49 -0.33
C ALA A 50 -8.11 -3.33 -1.15
N ASP A 51 -7.48 -2.15 -1.04
CA ASP A 51 -6.28 -1.85 -1.82
C ASP A 51 -5.20 -1.20 -0.96
N ASP A 52 -5.23 0.10 -0.80
CA ASP A 52 -4.12 0.87 -0.25
C ASP A 52 -4.50 1.56 1.09
N PRO A 53 -3.67 1.46 2.12
CA PRO A 53 -3.86 2.15 3.38
C PRO A 53 -3.03 3.43 3.47
N ALA A 54 -3.52 4.42 4.23
CA ALA A 54 -2.74 5.55 4.72
C ALA A 54 -2.94 5.73 6.23
N ILE A 55 -1.88 6.07 6.97
CA ILE A 55 -1.92 6.21 8.42
C ILE A 55 -2.02 7.69 8.79
N TRP A 56 -3.16 8.10 9.36
CA TRP A 56 -3.28 9.41 9.95
C TRP A 56 -2.85 9.40 11.43
N VAL A 57 -1.79 10.13 11.76
CA VAL A 57 -1.31 10.29 13.14
C VAL A 57 -2.01 11.48 13.79
N HIS A 58 -2.74 11.23 14.87
CA HIS A 58 -3.45 12.28 15.60
C HIS A 58 -2.45 13.25 16.24
N PRO A 59 -2.58 14.60 16.00
CA PRO A 59 -1.53 15.57 16.30
C PRO A 59 -1.23 15.76 17.79
N THR A 60 -2.17 15.47 18.68
CA THR A 60 -2.03 15.69 20.12
C THR A 60 -2.24 14.45 20.98
N ASP A 61 -2.86 13.40 20.43
CA ASP A 61 -3.09 12.12 21.10
C ASP A 61 -2.90 10.98 20.10
N PRO A 62 -1.66 10.52 19.86
CA PRO A 62 -1.39 9.50 18.87
C PRO A 62 -2.13 8.16 19.06
N SER A 63 -2.65 7.87 20.27
CA SER A 63 -3.49 6.69 20.51
C SER A 63 -4.85 6.77 19.80
N ARG A 64 -5.23 7.93 19.30
CA ARG A 64 -6.44 8.19 18.50
C ARG A 64 -6.16 8.27 16.99
N SER A 65 -4.99 7.85 16.57
CA SER A 65 -4.63 7.76 15.16
C SER A 65 -5.54 6.79 14.41
N LEU A 66 -5.62 6.93 13.10
CA LEU A 66 -6.56 6.21 12.25
C LEU A 66 -5.84 5.59 11.07
N ILE A 67 -6.40 4.50 10.55
CA ILE A 67 -6.06 3.91 9.27
C ILE A 67 -7.14 4.31 8.27
N ILE A 68 -6.75 4.85 7.13
CA ILE A 68 -7.64 5.20 6.04
C ILE A 68 -7.36 4.19 4.93
N GLY A 69 -8.30 3.31 4.65
CA GLY A 69 -8.16 2.28 3.61
C GLY A 69 -9.04 2.56 2.42
N THR A 70 -8.59 2.20 1.24
CA THR A 70 -9.41 2.25 0.04
C THR A 70 -10.23 0.97 -0.12
N ASP A 71 -11.46 1.13 -0.60
CA ASP A 71 -12.28 0.10 -1.21
C ASP A 71 -12.40 0.45 -2.70
N LYS A 72 -11.62 -0.23 -3.55
CA LYS A 72 -11.52 0.08 -4.99
C LYS A 72 -12.81 -0.12 -5.78
N LYS A 73 -13.90 -0.45 -5.08
CA LYS A 73 -15.26 -0.54 -5.64
C LYS A 73 -16.23 0.47 -5.05
N ASN A 74 -15.90 1.07 -3.88
CA ASN A 74 -16.85 1.89 -3.14
C ASN A 74 -16.32 3.26 -2.70
N GLY A 75 -15.07 3.36 -2.20
CA GLY A 75 -14.52 4.63 -1.74
C GLY A 75 -13.47 4.48 -0.65
N LEU A 76 -13.63 5.19 0.47
CA LEU A 76 -12.72 5.15 1.60
C LEU A 76 -13.43 4.65 2.84
N ASP A 77 -12.76 3.79 3.59
CA ASP A 77 -13.13 3.39 4.94
C ASP A 77 -12.06 3.86 5.94
N VAL A 78 -12.48 4.38 7.08
CA VAL A 78 -11.60 4.87 8.13
C VAL A 78 -11.77 3.99 9.36
N TYR A 79 -10.65 3.53 9.92
CA TYR A 79 -10.62 2.61 11.05
C TYR A 79 -9.81 3.18 12.21
N ASP A 80 -10.23 2.87 13.44
CA ASP A 80 -9.40 3.13 14.62
C ASP A 80 -8.26 2.08 14.74
N LEU A 81 -7.35 2.29 15.69
CA LEU A 81 -6.23 1.38 15.92
C LEU A 81 -6.65 0.00 16.50
N ALA A 82 -7.92 -0.18 16.86
CA ALA A 82 -8.49 -1.48 17.20
C ALA A 82 -9.12 -2.18 15.99
N GLY A 83 -9.02 -1.59 14.79
CA GLY A 83 -9.54 -2.12 13.53
C GLY A 83 -11.02 -1.86 13.30
N LYS A 84 -11.69 -1.09 14.18
CA LYS A 84 -13.12 -0.78 14.03
C LYS A 84 -13.32 0.36 13.04
N ARG A 85 -14.24 0.20 12.08
CA ARG A 85 -14.62 1.25 11.15
C ARG A 85 -15.36 2.39 11.85
N VAL A 86 -14.87 3.60 11.69
CA VAL A 86 -15.42 4.82 12.31
C VAL A 86 -16.01 5.81 11.31
N GLN A 87 -15.65 5.68 10.02
CA GLN A 87 -16.24 6.45 8.92
C GLN A 87 -16.19 5.64 7.63
N SER A 88 -17.15 5.88 6.73
CA SER A 88 -17.14 5.38 5.35
C SER A 88 -17.56 6.53 4.42
N LEU A 89 -16.85 6.65 3.29
CA LEU A 89 -17.09 7.68 2.27
C LEU A 89 -17.25 6.96 0.92
N PRO A 90 -18.50 6.71 0.49
CA PRO A 90 -18.79 5.99 -0.75
C PRO A 90 -18.69 6.93 -1.97
N ASP A 91 -17.51 7.54 -2.17
CA ASP A 91 -17.29 8.61 -3.14
C ASP A 91 -16.81 8.09 -4.51
N GLY A 92 -16.91 6.80 -4.75
CA GLY A 92 -16.54 6.15 -6.01
C GLY A 92 -15.40 5.15 -5.85
N ARG A 93 -14.94 4.61 -6.96
CA ARG A 93 -13.89 3.59 -7.01
C ARG A 93 -12.52 4.23 -6.72
N MET A 94 -12.03 4.08 -5.50
CA MET A 94 -10.74 4.60 -5.06
C MET A 94 -9.67 3.51 -5.12
N ASN A 95 -8.53 3.78 -5.78
CA ASN A 95 -7.41 2.84 -5.81
C ASN A 95 -6.39 3.20 -4.71
N ASN A 96 -5.37 4.00 -5.01
CA ASN A 96 -4.37 4.36 -4.02
C ASN A 96 -4.70 5.65 -3.26
N ILE A 97 -4.08 5.78 -2.08
CA ILE A 97 -4.28 6.88 -1.14
C ILE A 97 -2.96 7.25 -0.47
N ASP A 98 -2.73 8.54 -0.22
CA ASP A 98 -1.61 9.00 0.60
C ASP A 98 -1.99 10.26 1.38
N ILE A 99 -1.20 10.61 2.39
CA ILE A 99 -1.46 11.70 3.32
C ILE A 99 -0.22 12.55 3.56
N ARG A 100 -0.41 13.89 3.65
CA ARG A 100 0.64 14.81 4.10
C ARG A 100 0.07 15.79 5.13
N TYR A 101 0.93 16.26 6.03
CA TYR A 101 0.57 17.10 7.16
C TYR A 101 0.99 18.55 6.95
N GLY A 102 0.26 19.47 7.62
CA GLY A 102 0.63 20.87 7.67
C GLY A 102 0.25 21.64 6.39
N PHE A 103 -0.74 21.18 5.62
CA PHE A 103 -1.27 21.92 4.49
C PHE A 103 -2.10 23.12 4.99
N ALA A 104 -1.77 24.32 4.53
CA ALA A 104 -2.48 25.54 4.91
C ALA A 104 -3.80 25.66 4.13
N LEU A 105 -4.94 25.49 4.81
CA LEU A 105 -6.27 25.51 4.20
C LEU A 105 -7.25 26.32 5.08
N GLY A 106 -7.90 27.33 4.51
CA GLY A 106 -8.89 28.12 5.23
C GLY A 106 -8.36 28.80 6.51
N GLY A 107 -7.07 29.12 6.56
CA GLY A 107 -6.41 29.72 7.72
C GLY A 107 -5.99 28.74 8.81
N GLN A 108 -6.09 27.44 8.58
CA GLN A 108 -5.68 26.37 9.48
C GLN A 108 -4.62 25.47 8.84
N GLN A 109 -3.89 24.72 9.66
CA GLN A 109 -3.01 23.64 9.20
C GLN A 109 -3.77 22.33 9.32
N VAL A 110 -3.92 21.62 8.20
CA VAL A 110 -4.65 20.34 8.15
C VAL A 110 -3.75 19.21 7.65
N ALA A 111 -4.13 17.96 7.92
CA ALA A 111 -3.66 16.85 7.13
C ALA A 111 -4.49 16.80 5.85
N ILE A 112 -3.81 16.73 4.70
CA ILE A 112 -4.42 16.59 3.37
C ILE A 112 -4.22 15.17 2.87
N VAL A 113 -5.30 14.55 2.43
CA VAL A 113 -5.35 13.20 1.88
C VAL A 113 -5.67 13.31 0.39
N ALA A 114 -4.97 12.57 -0.44
CA ALA A 114 -5.24 12.44 -1.86
C ALA A 114 -5.51 10.98 -2.20
N ALA A 115 -6.46 10.73 -3.10
CA ALA A 115 -6.74 9.41 -3.65
C ALA A 115 -7.03 9.48 -5.15
N THR A 116 -6.68 8.42 -5.89
CA THR A 116 -7.12 8.24 -7.28
C THR A 116 -8.55 7.74 -7.31
N ASN A 117 -9.40 8.41 -8.09
CA ASN A 117 -10.80 8.05 -8.28
C ASN A 117 -11.04 7.55 -9.71
N ARG A 118 -11.20 6.25 -9.86
CA ARG A 118 -11.40 5.55 -11.15
C ARG A 118 -12.82 5.76 -11.71
N THR A 119 -13.79 6.09 -10.86
CA THR A 119 -15.17 6.37 -11.31
C THR A 119 -15.23 7.63 -12.16
N ASP A 120 -14.66 8.71 -11.64
CA ASP A 120 -14.67 10.03 -12.28
C ASP A 120 -13.40 10.36 -13.04
N ARG A 121 -12.36 9.53 -12.91
CA ARG A 121 -11.00 9.75 -13.47
C ARG A 121 -10.38 11.05 -12.94
N THR A 122 -10.48 11.23 -11.63
CA THR A 122 -10.05 12.44 -10.92
C THR A 122 -9.08 12.13 -9.80
N LEU A 123 -8.41 13.17 -9.28
CA LEU A 123 -7.88 13.15 -7.92
C LEU A 123 -8.99 13.57 -6.96
N SER A 124 -9.23 12.78 -5.93
CA SER A 124 -10.07 13.13 -4.78
C SER A 124 -9.18 13.67 -3.66
N LEU A 125 -9.61 14.77 -3.04
CA LEU A 125 -8.82 15.43 -1.98
C LEU A 125 -9.70 15.62 -0.74
N TYR A 126 -9.16 15.21 0.42
CA TYR A 126 -9.84 15.34 1.69
C TYR A 126 -8.97 16.05 2.72
N ALA A 127 -9.59 16.83 3.60
CA ALA A 127 -8.94 17.31 4.81
C ALA A 127 -9.39 16.46 6.00
N VAL A 128 -8.46 16.18 6.91
CA VAL A 128 -8.75 15.49 8.17
C VAL A 128 -8.89 16.54 9.27
N ASP A 129 -10.02 16.56 9.95
CA ASP A 129 -10.27 17.48 11.06
C ASP A 129 -9.62 17.02 12.39
N ALA A 130 -9.73 17.81 13.44
CA ALA A 130 -9.16 17.50 14.76
C ALA A 130 -9.79 16.25 15.44
N HIS A 131 -10.87 15.72 14.92
CA HIS A 131 -11.54 14.51 15.39
C HIS A 131 -11.25 13.28 14.52
N GLY A 132 -10.42 13.46 13.47
CA GLY A 132 -10.07 12.40 12.53
C GLY A 132 -11.12 12.18 11.44
N ARG A 133 -12.07 13.10 11.24
CA ARG A 133 -13.06 12.98 10.19
C ARG A 133 -12.54 13.57 8.88
N LEU A 134 -12.70 12.80 7.82
CA LEU A 134 -12.40 13.23 6.46
C LEU A 134 -13.58 13.99 5.86
N SER A 135 -13.29 15.07 5.15
CA SER A 135 -14.25 15.83 4.36
C SER A 135 -13.64 16.26 3.02
N ASP A 136 -14.41 16.18 1.94
CA ASP A 136 -14.00 16.62 0.60
C ASP A 136 -13.66 18.11 0.59
N VAL A 137 -12.47 18.40 0.11
CA VAL A 137 -11.95 19.77 -0.03
C VAL A 137 -11.52 20.09 -1.47
N ALA A 138 -11.75 19.21 -2.44
CA ALA A 138 -11.42 19.48 -3.83
C ALA A 138 -12.18 20.71 -4.36
N ASP A 139 -11.51 21.55 -5.14
CA ASP A 139 -12.10 22.68 -5.87
C ASP A 139 -12.70 22.18 -7.19
N GLY A 140 -13.85 21.51 -7.08
CA GLY A 140 -14.49 20.80 -8.17
C GLY A 140 -13.78 19.50 -8.55
N LYS A 141 -14.03 19.00 -9.77
CA LYS A 141 -13.40 17.77 -10.26
C LYS A 141 -11.99 18.05 -10.80
N ILE A 142 -10.98 17.44 -10.21
CA ILE A 142 -9.59 17.55 -10.65
C ILE A 142 -9.31 16.38 -11.61
N ALA A 143 -9.58 16.59 -12.91
CA ALA A 143 -9.40 15.56 -13.92
C ALA A 143 -7.93 15.18 -14.10
N THR A 144 -7.63 13.87 -14.06
CA THR A 144 -6.27 13.35 -14.29
C THR A 144 -5.88 13.33 -15.75
N GLY A 145 -6.85 13.25 -16.67
CA GLY A 145 -6.60 13.00 -18.08
C GLY A 145 -6.00 11.62 -18.36
N MET A 146 -6.21 10.67 -17.45
CA MET A 146 -5.82 9.25 -17.56
C MET A 146 -7.03 8.40 -17.94
N ALA A 147 -6.80 7.27 -18.58
CA ALA A 147 -7.84 6.29 -18.88
C ALA A 147 -8.25 5.53 -17.61
N ASP A 148 -7.29 5.16 -16.79
CA ASP A 148 -7.47 4.46 -15.52
C ASP A 148 -6.51 5.02 -14.44
N PRO A 149 -6.89 6.07 -13.68
CA PRO A 149 -6.06 6.57 -12.58
C PRO A 149 -5.89 5.47 -11.53
N TYR A 150 -4.62 5.07 -11.28
CA TYR A 150 -4.28 3.84 -10.56
C TYR A 150 -3.47 4.18 -9.31
N GLY A 151 -2.16 3.96 -9.30
CA GLY A 151 -1.29 4.28 -8.19
C GLY A 151 -1.23 5.76 -7.85
N LEU A 152 -0.94 6.08 -6.58
CA LEU A 152 -0.80 7.45 -6.10
C LEU A 152 0.17 7.53 -4.93
N CYS A 153 0.93 8.62 -4.86
CA CYS A 153 1.63 9.06 -3.65
C CYS A 153 1.75 10.58 -3.60
N MET A 154 2.05 11.11 -2.42
CA MET A 154 2.20 12.54 -2.19
C MET A 154 3.65 12.91 -1.84
N TYR A 155 4.00 14.16 -2.10
CA TYR A 155 5.29 14.74 -1.78
C TYR A 155 5.14 16.13 -1.20
N ARG A 156 5.86 16.41 -0.13
CA ARG A 156 6.03 17.76 0.39
C ARG A 156 7.48 18.18 0.22
N SER A 157 7.70 19.21 -0.60
CA SER A 157 9.06 19.72 -0.86
C SER A 157 9.64 20.43 0.36
N SER A 158 10.97 20.60 0.37
CA SER A 158 11.67 21.41 1.39
C SER A 158 11.24 22.88 1.40
N ALA A 159 10.65 23.37 0.31
CA ALA A 159 10.03 24.69 0.22
C ALA A 159 8.61 24.74 0.83
N GLY A 160 8.07 23.61 1.27
CA GLY A 160 6.74 23.52 1.85
C GLY A 160 5.61 23.45 0.82
N GLU A 161 5.93 23.14 -0.45
CA GLU A 161 4.95 22.90 -1.51
C GLU A 161 4.49 21.46 -1.47
N TYR A 162 3.22 21.20 -1.85
CA TYR A 162 2.61 19.88 -1.84
C TYR A 162 2.33 19.40 -3.24
N PHE A 163 2.64 18.16 -3.48
CA PHE A 163 2.47 17.51 -4.78
C PHE A 163 1.78 16.16 -4.63
N VAL A 164 1.05 15.77 -5.67
CA VAL A 164 0.49 14.44 -5.85
C VAL A 164 1.11 13.84 -7.10
N PHE A 165 1.61 12.63 -7.00
CA PHE A 165 1.91 11.77 -8.15
C PHE A 165 0.77 10.80 -8.34
N ALA A 166 0.39 10.53 -9.56
CA ALA A 166 -0.47 9.42 -9.90
C ALA A 166 -0.09 8.87 -11.27
N ASN A 167 -0.42 7.62 -11.51
CA ASN A 167 -0.16 6.96 -12.79
C ASN A 167 -1.44 6.41 -13.42
N ASP A 168 -1.31 6.14 -14.71
CA ASP A 168 -2.29 5.40 -15.49
C ASP A 168 -1.92 3.90 -15.45
N GLY A 169 -2.84 3.04 -15.01
CA GLY A 169 -2.60 1.62 -14.79
C GLY A 169 -2.15 0.85 -16.02
N ASP A 170 -2.60 1.25 -17.21
CA ASP A 170 -2.30 0.50 -18.45
C ASP A 170 -1.00 0.95 -19.14
N SER A 171 -0.58 2.20 -18.94
CA SER A 171 0.46 2.81 -19.78
C SER A 171 1.79 3.09 -19.09
N GLY A 172 1.87 2.97 -17.75
CA GLY A 172 3.04 3.39 -16.98
C GLY A 172 3.31 4.90 -17.04
N ALA A 173 2.34 5.70 -17.48
CA ALA A 173 2.45 7.16 -17.53
C ALA A 173 2.21 7.75 -16.15
N PHE A 174 3.19 8.46 -15.61
CA PHE A 174 3.11 9.21 -14.37
C PHE A 174 2.89 10.69 -14.61
N LYS A 175 2.07 11.31 -13.77
CA LYS A 175 1.84 12.74 -13.72
C LYS A 175 2.04 13.26 -12.30
N GLN A 176 2.51 14.49 -12.21
CA GLN A 176 2.70 15.19 -10.93
C GLN A 176 1.92 16.50 -10.94
N TRP A 177 1.08 16.69 -9.93
CA TRP A 177 0.33 17.93 -9.71
C TRP A 177 0.82 18.64 -8.49
N GLN A 178 0.92 19.96 -8.55
CA GLN A 178 1.09 20.82 -7.38
C GLN A 178 -0.29 21.16 -6.82
N LEU A 179 -0.46 20.98 -5.51
CA LEU A 179 -1.68 21.36 -4.81
C LEU A 179 -1.65 22.83 -4.42
N GLU A 180 -2.78 23.50 -4.60
CA GLU A 180 -2.93 24.94 -4.36
C GLU A 180 -4.16 25.21 -3.51
N ALA A 181 -3.99 25.85 -2.34
CA ALA A 181 -5.11 26.28 -1.54
C ALA A 181 -5.90 27.42 -2.22
N ARG A 182 -7.22 27.29 -2.29
CA ARG A 182 -8.18 28.24 -2.86
C ARG A 182 -9.28 28.53 -1.86
N GLY A 183 -8.94 29.37 -0.86
CA GLY A 183 -9.82 29.57 0.30
C GLY A 183 -9.91 28.32 1.15
N SER A 184 -11.10 27.72 1.27
CA SER A 184 -11.34 26.47 1.99
C SER A 184 -11.31 25.24 1.07
N LYS A 185 -10.95 25.40 -0.20
CA LYS A 185 -10.85 24.32 -1.20
C LYS A 185 -9.42 24.19 -1.71
N VAL A 186 -9.14 23.08 -2.38
CA VAL A 186 -7.82 22.73 -2.91
C VAL A 186 -7.94 22.45 -4.39
N GLY A 187 -7.23 23.24 -5.20
CA GLY A 187 -7.02 22.97 -6.63
C GLY A 187 -5.70 22.23 -6.86
N ALA A 188 -5.52 21.72 -8.07
CA ALA A 188 -4.27 21.12 -8.49
C ALA A 188 -3.87 21.59 -9.89
N ARG A 189 -2.58 21.77 -10.10
CA ARG A 189 -1.99 22.18 -11.37
C ARG A 189 -0.96 21.15 -11.82
N LEU A 190 -1.12 20.58 -13.01
CA LEU A 190 -0.16 19.66 -13.60
C LEU A 190 1.20 20.35 -13.79
N VAL A 191 2.28 19.73 -13.30
CA VAL A 191 3.63 20.30 -13.32
C VAL A 191 4.67 19.41 -14.01
N ARG A 192 4.40 18.09 -14.13
CA ARG A 192 5.33 17.14 -14.74
C ARG A 192 4.59 15.93 -15.27
N GLU A 193 5.08 15.36 -16.36
CA GLU A 193 4.68 14.07 -16.92
C GLU A 193 5.94 13.29 -17.32
N PHE A 194 5.95 11.98 -17.09
CA PHE A 194 7.03 11.08 -17.51
C PHE A 194 6.52 9.64 -17.63
N LEU A 195 7.32 8.76 -18.25
CA LEU A 195 6.97 7.35 -18.42
C LEU A 195 7.89 6.48 -17.55
N VAL A 196 7.31 5.49 -16.90
CA VAL A 196 8.06 4.46 -16.18
C VAL A 196 8.47 3.32 -17.11
N GLY A 197 7.59 2.90 -17.99
CA GLY A 197 7.89 1.89 -19.02
C GLY A 197 6.79 0.87 -19.20
N SER A 198 6.27 0.35 -18.11
CA SER A 198 5.14 -0.58 -18.06
C SER A 198 4.24 -0.26 -16.87
N GLN A 199 3.31 -1.15 -16.56
CA GLN A 199 2.42 -1.03 -15.42
C GLN A 199 3.20 -0.83 -14.13
N ALA A 200 2.74 0.11 -13.31
CA ALA A 200 3.29 0.43 -12.02
C ALA A 200 2.15 0.90 -11.12
N GLU A 201 2.19 0.59 -9.86
CA GLU A 201 1.18 1.04 -8.91
C GLU A 201 1.80 1.74 -7.71
N GLY A 202 2.53 1.00 -6.89
CA GLY A 202 3.09 1.51 -5.65
C GLY A 202 4.09 2.64 -5.88
N CYS A 203 3.92 3.75 -5.17
CA CYS A 203 4.95 4.77 -5.08
C CYS A 203 5.03 5.39 -3.68
N ALA A 204 6.20 5.93 -3.33
CA ALA A 204 6.40 6.73 -2.14
C ALA A 204 7.40 7.85 -2.40
N ALA A 205 7.10 9.07 -1.95
CA ALA A 205 8.04 10.15 -2.03
C ALA A 205 8.62 10.50 -0.65
N ASP A 206 9.93 10.58 -0.58
CA ASP A 206 10.69 10.94 0.61
C ASP A 206 10.81 12.46 0.70
N ASP A 207 10.04 13.05 1.60
CA ASP A 207 10.02 14.50 1.82
C ASP A 207 11.37 15.05 2.31
N GLY A 208 12.19 14.21 2.97
CA GLY A 208 13.50 14.60 3.50
C GLY A 208 14.59 14.63 2.44
N THR A 209 14.63 13.63 1.56
CA THR A 209 15.68 13.49 0.54
C THR A 209 15.26 14.01 -0.84
N GLY A 210 13.95 14.18 -1.08
CA GLY A 210 13.41 14.55 -2.38
C GLY A 210 13.49 13.43 -3.42
N HIS A 211 13.54 12.17 -2.98
CA HIS A 211 13.45 11.00 -3.83
C HIS A 211 12.00 10.55 -4.01
N LEU A 212 11.70 10.04 -5.18
CA LEU A 212 10.45 9.34 -5.50
C LEU A 212 10.81 7.89 -5.84
N TYR A 213 10.20 6.96 -5.13
CA TYR A 213 10.32 5.53 -5.37
C TYR A 213 9.06 5.03 -6.08
N ILE A 214 9.24 4.20 -7.10
CA ILE A 214 8.14 3.63 -7.89
C ILE A 214 8.41 2.14 -8.08
N ALA A 215 7.43 1.32 -7.78
CA ALA A 215 7.39 -0.09 -8.13
C ALA A 215 6.77 -0.25 -9.52
N GLU A 216 7.58 -0.77 -10.47
CA GLU A 216 7.15 -1.20 -11.79
C GLU A 216 6.95 -2.71 -11.71
N GLU A 217 5.69 -3.17 -11.74
CA GLU A 217 5.21 -4.46 -11.24
C GLU A 217 6.06 -5.67 -11.68
N ASP A 218 6.23 -5.86 -13.00
CA ASP A 218 6.99 -6.97 -13.57
C ASP A 218 8.51 -6.70 -13.69
N VAL A 219 8.98 -5.51 -13.29
CA VAL A 219 10.36 -5.05 -13.57
C VAL A 219 11.17 -4.83 -12.32
N GLY A 220 10.63 -4.07 -11.34
CA GLY A 220 11.32 -3.81 -10.09
C GLY A 220 11.11 -2.42 -9.51
N LEU A 221 12.01 -2.02 -8.62
CA LEU A 221 11.95 -0.79 -7.85
C LEU A 221 12.88 0.27 -8.43
N TRP A 222 12.34 1.47 -8.67
CA TRP A 222 13.04 2.60 -9.23
C TRP A 222 13.12 3.78 -8.27
N ARG A 223 14.19 4.56 -8.35
CA ARG A 223 14.35 5.84 -7.67
C ARG A 223 14.47 6.97 -8.69
N TYR A 224 13.61 7.96 -8.56
CA TYR A 224 13.58 9.21 -9.33
C TYR A 224 13.80 10.41 -8.41
N SER A 225 13.91 11.61 -8.99
CA SER A 225 13.72 12.85 -8.25
C SER A 225 12.22 13.13 -8.07
N ALA A 226 11.80 13.54 -6.86
CA ALA A 226 10.42 14.00 -6.59
C ALA A 226 10.20 15.47 -7.00
N SER A 227 11.25 16.20 -7.40
CA SER A 227 11.14 17.58 -7.88
C SER A 227 10.30 17.66 -9.15
N PRO A 228 9.43 18.69 -9.31
CA PRO A 228 8.71 18.92 -10.57
C PRO A 228 9.63 19.12 -11.79
N ASN A 229 10.87 19.53 -11.55
CA ASN A 229 11.88 19.68 -12.60
C ASN A 229 12.84 18.47 -12.72
N GLY A 230 12.50 17.33 -12.11
CA GLY A 230 13.37 16.15 -12.00
C GLY A 230 13.58 15.38 -13.32
N GLY A 231 12.80 15.68 -14.37
CA GLY A 231 12.87 14.92 -15.62
C GLY A 231 12.45 13.46 -15.45
N ASP A 232 13.03 12.57 -16.24
CA ASP A 232 12.75 11.13 -16.28
C ASP A 232 13.97 10.25 -15.89
N ALA A 233 15.06 10.87 -15.45
CA ALA A 233 16.25 10.15 -15.00
C ALA A 233 15.93 9.31 -13.76
N ARG A 234 16.32 8.03 -13.82
CA ARG A 234 16.05 7.06 -12.76
C ARG A 234 17.23 6.15 -12.45
N THR A 235 17.22 5.58 -11.26
CA THR A 235 18.17 4.54 -10.82
C THR A 235 17.39 3.32 -10.40
N GLN A 236 17.75 2.14 -10.88
CA GLN A 236 17.16 0.89 -10.42
C GLN A 236 17.72 0.54 -9.04
N ILE A 237 16.84 0.30 -8.08
CA ILE A 237 17.18 -0.12 -6.72
C ILE A 237 17.19 -1.64 -6.64
N ASP A 238 16.14 -2.28 -7.16
CA ASP A 238 16.02 -3.74 -7.19
C ASP A 238 15.26 -4.19 -8.44
N SER A 239 15.25 -5.49 -8.70
CA SER A 239 14.76 -6.07 -9.93
C SER A 239 14.04 -7.40 -9.67
N VAL A 240 12.95 -7.62 -10.36
CA VAL A 240 12.24 -8.90 -10.40
C VAL A 240 13.11 -9.97 -11.07
N ALA A 241 13.80 -9.64 -12.16
CA ALA A 241 14.54 -10.61 -12.96
C ALA A 241 15.80 -11.17 -12.26
N SER A 242 16.44 -10.39 -11.39
CA SER A 242 17.75 -10.76 -10.84
C SER A 242 17.99 -10.27 -9.40
N GLY A 243 16.99 -9.63 -8.78
CA GLY A 243 17.08 -9.04 -7.46
C GLY A 243 16.37 -9.90 -6.39
N HIS A 244 15.73 -9.18 -5.46
CA HIS A 244 15.06 -9.77 -4.31
C HIS A 244 13.53 -9.71 -4.42
N LEU A 245 13.01 -8.97 -5.40
CA LEU A 245 11.58 -8.87 -5.70
C LEU A 245 11.10 -10.08 -6.50
N THR A 246 9.85 -10.43 -6.32
CA THR A 246 9.09 -11.32 -7.20
C THR A 246 8.10 -10.46 -7.95
N ASP A 247 7.67 -10.89 -9.14
CA ASP A 247 6.66 -10.23 -9.96
C ASP A 247 5.41 -9.88 -9.16
N ASP A 248 4.77 -8.86 -9.62
CA ASP A 248 3.87 -7.94 -8.95
C ASP A 248 4.59 -7.27 -7.75
N ALA A 249 5.54 -6.39 -8.07
CA ALA A 249 6.09 -5.44 -7.10
C ALA A 249 5.10 -4.29 -6.94
N GLU A 250 4.49 -4.19 -5.76
CA GLU A 250 3.34 -3.35 -5.48
C GLU A 250 3.64 -2.24 -4.47
N GLY A 251 2.83 -2.05 -3.45
CA GLY A 251 2.88 -0.99 -2.47
C GLY A 251 4.28 -0.63 -2.00
N VAL A 252 4.57 0.68 -1.91
CA VAL A 252 5.85 1.24 -1.46
C VAL A 252 5.60 2.21 -0.33
N THR A 253 6.35 2.10 0.78
CA THR A 253 6.25 3.03 1.90
C THR A 253 7.60 3.26 2.58
N ILE A 254 7.70 4.30 3.43
CA ILE A 254 8.95 4.73 4.06
C ILE A 254 8.80 4.81 5.57
N PHE A 255 9.56 4.00 6.30
CA PHE A 255 9.74 4.16 7.74
C PHE A 255 10.84 5.19 8.00
N TYR A 256 10.47 6.32 8.60
CA TYR A 256 11.39 7.41 8.90
C TYR A 256 12.07 7.18 10.24
N GLY A 257 13.39 7.06 10.22
CA GLY A 257 14.26 7.07 11.39
C GLY A 257 14.80 8.47 11.69
N ALA A 258 15.86 8.55 12.49
CA ALA A 258 16.52 9.81 12.80
C ALA A 258 17.34 10.33 11.60
N GLY A 259 17.16 11.57 11.21
CA GLY A 259 17.82 12.16 10.03
C GLY A 259 17.46 11.43 8.74
N ASP A 260 18.47 11.00 8.00
CA ASP A 260 18.30 10.23 6.76
C ASP A 260 18.19 8.71 7.00
N ALA A 261 18.33 8.24 8.25
CA ALA A 261 18.14 6.83 8.56
C ALA A 261 16.68 6.43 8.39
N GLY A 262 16.43 5.13 8.30
CA GLY A 262 15.11 4.56 8.12
C GLY A 262 15.11 3.46 7.06
N TYR A 263 13.91 3.11 6.62
CA TYR A 263 13.73 1.97 5.73
C TYR A 263 12.72 2.28 4.64
N LEU A 264 13.01 1.78 3.45
CA LEU A 264 12.06 1.69 2.35
C LEU A 264 11.50 0.27 2.34
N LEU A 265 10.18 0.13 2.28
CA LEU A 265 9.50 -1.14 2.27
C LEU A 265 8.72 -1.28 0.96
N VAL A 266 8.72 -2.49 0.40
CA VAL A 266 8.03 -2.79 -0.86
C VAL A 266 7.28 -4.10 -0.73
N SER A 267 6.02 -4.12 -1.12
CA SER A 267 5.24 -5.35 -1.26
C SER A 267 5.72 -6.14 -2.47
N SER A 268 6.13 -7.37 -2.26
CA SER A 268 6.46 -8.35 -3.30
C SER A 268 5.29 -9.33 -3.36
N GLN A 269 4.23 -8.93 -4.07
CA GLN A 269 2.92 -9.59 -4.04
C GLN A 269 3.02 -11.04 -4.47
N GLY A 270 3.74 -11.35 -5.55
CA GLY A 270 3.87 -12.71 -6.06
C GLY A 270 4.58 -13.69 -5.14
N SER A 271 5.28 -13.21 -4.08
CA SER A 271 5.86 -14.06 -3.03
C SER A 271 5.19 -13.89 -1.66
N ASN A 272 4.19 -13.02 -1.53
CA ASN A 272 3.50 -12.70 -0.28
C ASN A 272 4.47 -12.28 0.84
N ASP A 273 5.48 -11.49 0.48
CA ASP A 273 6.46 -10.97 1.42
C ASP A 273 6.77 -9.49 1.16
N TYR A 274 7.48 -8.87 2.08
CA TYR A 274 7.79 -7.44 2.06
C TYR A 274 9.29 -7.26 2.11
N ASN A 275 9.86 -6.65 1.08
CA ASN A 275 11.26 -6.33 0.98
C ASN A 275 11.59 -5.06 1.74
N VAL A 276 12.71 -5.05 2.46
CA VAL A 276 13.18 -3.93 3.26
C VAL A 276 14.55 -3.51 2.79
N TYR A 277 14.68 -2.21 2.51
CA TYR A 277 15.91 -1.57 2.05
C TYR A 277 16.28 -0.44 3.00
N ARG A 278 17.54 -0.05 3.04
CA ARG A 278 17.95 1.18 3.71
C ARG A 278 17.30 2.39 3.02
N ARG A 279 16.84 3.36 3.79
CA ARG A 279 16.35 4.63 3.24
C ARG A 279 17.50 5.48 2.71
N ASP A 280 18.68 5.42 3.34
CA ASP A 280 19.89 6.17 2.99
C ASP A 280 20.76 5.47 1.92
N GLY A 281 21.79 6.17 1.46
CA GLY A 281 22.82 5.65 0.58
C GLY A 281 22.30 5.21 -0.78
N GLN A 282 22.56 3.94 -1.12
CA GLN A 282 22.11 3.34 -2.39
C GLN A 282 20.82 2.53 -2.25
N ASN A 283 20.14 2.62 -1.11
CA ASN A 283 18.99 1.80 -0.75
C ASN A 283 19.33 0.31 -0.70
N ASP A 284 20.41 -0.04 -0.01
CA ASP A 284 20.88 -1.42 0.09
C ASP A 284 19.79 -2.32 0.70
N PHE A 285 19.62 -3.51 0.10
CA PHE A 285 18.71 -4.52 0.60
C PHE A 285 19.14 -5.03 1.97
N ILE A 286 18.19 -5.14 2.90
CA ILE A 286 18.43 -5.61 4.27
C ILE A 286 17.92 -7.04 4.46
N GLY A 287 16.72 -7.31 3.96
CA GLY A 287 16.03 -8.58 4.15
C GLY A 287 14.56 -8.44 3.84
N LYS A 288 13.81 -9.51 4.10
CA LYS A 288 12.37 -9.51 3.89
C LYS A 288 11.62 -10.26 4.98
N PHE A 289 10.37 -9.90 5.19
CA PHE A 289 9.46 -10.54 6.14
C PHE A 289 8.13 -10.87 5.47
N ALA A 290 7.37 -11.78 6.08
CA ALA A 290 6.02 -12.10 5.69
C ALA A 290 5.10 -12.05 6.91
N ILE A 291 3.88 -11.54 6.75
CA ILE A 291 2.86 -11.60 7.78
C ILE A 291 2.21 -12.98 7.69
N VAL A 292 2.34 -13.76 8.74
CA VAL A 292 1.82 -15.13 8.80
C VAL A 292 0.76 -15.27 9.88
N ALA A 293 -0.05 -16.32 9.80
CA ALA A 293 -1.13 -16.55 10.74
C ALA A 293 -0.64 -16.60 12.19
N SER A 294 -1.30 -15.85 13.07
CA SER A 294 -1.00 -15.76 14.49
C SER A 294 -1.70 -16.87 15.28
N ARG A 295 -1.23 -17.13 16.50
CA ARG A 295 -1.92 -18.05 17.43
C ARG A 295 -3.19 -17.45 18.02
N GLU A 296 -3.36 -16.14 17.93
CA GLU A 296 -4.52 -15.38 18.38
C GLU A 296 -5.69 -15.43 17.39
N GLY A 297 -5.51 -16.08 16.24
CA GLY A 297 -6.56 -16.31 15.26
C GLY A 297 -6.63 -15.26 14.14
N ILE A 298 -5.68 -14.33 14.07
CA ILE A 298 -5.51 -13.44 12.91
C ILE A 298 -4.71 -14.20 11.87
N ASP A 299 -5.19 -14.27 10.64
CA ASP A 299 -4.47 -14.88 9.53
C ASP A 299 -3.30 -14.02 9.03
N GLY A 300 -2.58 -14.50 8.05
CA GLY A 300 -1.52 -13.74 7.37
C GLY A 300 -2.07 -12.80 6.33
N THR A 301 -1.17 -12.26 5.51
CA THR A 301 -1.53 -11.51 4.31
C THR A 301 -1.14 -12.27 3.06
N THR A 302 -1.95 -12.13 2.01
CA THR A 302 -1.69 -12.64 0.67
C THR A 302 -2.10 -11.61 -0.36
N ASP A 303 -1.52 -11.69 -1.54
CA ASP A 303 -1.85 -10.79 -2.66
C ASP A 303 -1.93 -9.32 -2.20
N THR A 304 -0.89 -8.84 -1.48
CA THR A 304 -0.89 -7.49 -0.89
C THR A 304 -0.61 -6.45 -1.96
N ASP A 305 -1.62 -5.61 -2.24
CA ASP A 305 -1.50 -4.44 -3.10
C ASP A 305 -0.79 -3.32 -2.30
N GLY A 306 -1.49 -2.61 -1.43
CA GLY A 306 -0.99 -1.45 -0.73
C GLY A 306 -0.45 -1.71 0.68
N ILE A 307 0.51 -0.88 1.07
CA ILE A 307 1.13 -0.87 2.40
C ILE A 307 1.41 0.55 2.88
N ASP A 308 1.33 0.77 4.20
CA ASP A 308 1.85 2.00 4.79
C ASP A 308 2.56 1.73 6.13
N VAL A 309 3.42 2.65 6.54
CA VAL A 309 4.15 2.55 7.80
C VAL A 309 4.32 3.91 8.48
N SER A 310 4.11 3.93 9.79
CA SER A 310 4.41 5.10 10.61
C SER A 310 5.45 4.75 11.67
N SER A 311 6.45 5.60 11.85
CA SER A 311 7.43 5.50 12.94
C SER A 311 6.95 6.22 14.22
N ALA A 312 5.80 6.88 14.19
CA ALA A 312 5.25 7.54 15.37
C ALA A 312 4.81 6.52 16.41
N SER A 313 5.04 6.81 17.69
CA SER A 313 4.45 6.05 18.78
C SER A 313 2.95 6.29 18.83
N LEU A 314 2.14 5.27 18.52
CA LEU A 314 0.68 5.36 18.50
C LEU A 314 0.03 4.80 19.78
N GLY A 315 0.73 4.90 20.90
CA GLY A 315 0.30 4.35 22.18
C GLY A 315 0.90 2.97 22.49
N PRO A 316 0.50 2.33 23.60
CA PRO A 316 1.17 1.11 24.08
C PRO A 316 1.17 -0.06 23.12
N ALA A 317 0.13 -0.18 22.27
CA ALA A 317 0.01 -1.27 21.30
C ALA A 317 0.98 -1.12 20.12
N PHE A 318 1.39 0.12 19.80
CA PHE A 318 2.27 0.48 18.69
C PHE A 318 3.31 1.52 19.16
N ALA A 319 4.04 1.18 20.21
CA ALA A 319 4.96 2.10 20.88
C ALA A 319 6.13 2.58 20.00
N HIS A 320 6.52 1.78 19.01
CA HIS A 320 7.61 2.07 18.07
C HIS A 320 7.11 2.26 16.62
N GLY A 321 5.80 2.47 16.45
CA GLY A 321 5.18 2.59 15.14
C GLY A 321 4.39 1.36 14.71
N VAL A 322 3.75 1.46 13.55
CA VAL A 322 2.91 0.41 12.98
C VAL A 322 3.17 0.29 11.49
N PHE A 323 3.19 -0.94 11.00
CA PHE A 323 3.11 -1.28 9.59
C PHE A 323 1.70 -1.79 9.30
N VAL A 324 1.10 -1.33 8.21
CA VAL A 324 -0.23 -1.72 7.75
C VAL A 324 -0.11 -2.32 6.38
N ALA A 325 -0.75 -3.45 6.15
CA ALA A 325 -0.78 -4.13 4.85
C ALA A 325 -2.21 -4.56 4.50
N GLN A 326 -2.58 -4.39 3.24
CA GLN A 326 -3.79 -4.99 2.69
C GLN A 326 -3.66 -6.51 2.68
N ASP A 327 -4.77 -7.22 2.94
CA ASP A 327 -4.85 -8.68 2.86
C ASP A 327 -5.83 -9.12 1.78
N GLY A 328 -5.29 -9.70 0.71
CA GLY A 328 -6.06 -10.16 -0.45
C GLY A 328 -6.97 -11.35 -0.18
N LYS A 329 -6.70 -12.14 0.88
CA LYS A 329 -7.53 -13.31 1.25
C LYS A 329 -7.70 -13.42 2.75
N ASN A 330 -8.65 -12.68 3.28
CA ASN A 330 -9.04 -12.76 4.68
C ASN A 330 -9.74 -14.10 4.96
N THR A 331 -9.09 -15.00 5.68
CA THR A 331 -9.51 -16.40 5.87
C THR A 331 -9.88 -16.75 7.32
N ALA A 332 -9.50 -15.93 8.29
CA ALA A 332 -9.78 -16.20 9.69
C ALA A 332 -10.18 -14.93 10.48
N PRO A 333 -11.48 -14.56 10.50
CA PRO A 333 -12.61 -15.25 9.88
C PRO A 333 -12.66 -15.06 8.36
N SER A 334 -13.17 -16.04 7.61
CA SER A 334 -13.38 -15.86 6.17
C SER A 334 -14.40 -14.75 5.90
N ALA A 335 -13.93 -13.67 5.29
CA ALA A 335 -14.69 -12.46 5.03
C ALA A 335 -14.16 -11.75 3.77
N ALA A 336 -14.70 -10.55 3.47
CA ALA A 336 -14.09 -9.66 2.48
C ALA A 336 -12.69 -9.21 2.94
N GLN A 337 -11.93 -8.68 2.02
CA GLN A 337 -10.56 -8.18 2.26
C GLN A 337 -10.53 -7.12 3.37
N ASN A 338 -9.40 -7.01 4.05
CA ASN A 338 -9.18 -6.07 5.14
C ASN A 338 -7.73 -5.59 5.19
N PHE A 339 -7.35 -4.93 6.27
CA PHE A 339 -5.97 -4.48 6.53
C PHE A 339 -5.45 -5.10 7.83
N LYS A 340 -4.19 -5.54 7.84
CA LYS A 340 -3.50 -6.10 8.99
C LYS A 340 -2.52 -5.07 9.58
N LEU A 341 -2.52 -4.91 10.90
CA LEU A 341 -1.66 -3.99 11.63
C LEU A 341 -0.59 -4.76 12.39
N VAL A 342 0.67 -4.49 12.06
CA VAL A 342 1.85 -5.13 12.67
C VAL A 342 2.62 -4.09 13.48
N PRO A 343 2.84 -4.27 14.79
CA PRO A 343 3.74 -3.43 15.57
C PRO A 343 5.15 -3.45 14.97
N TRP A 344 5.73 -2.27 14.74
CA TRP A 344 7.04 -2.15 14.09
C TRP A 344 8.14 -2.95 14.78
N GLU A 345 8.14 -3.04 16.10
CA GLU A 345 9.14 -3.81 16.85
C GLU A 345 9.16 -5.30 16.51
N ARG A 346 8.08 -5.87 15.97
CA ARG A 346 8.06 -7.26 15.50
C ARG A 346 8.88 -7.42 14.23
N ILE A 347 8.76 -6.47 13.31
CA ILE A 347 9.55 -6.41 12.06
C ILE A 347 11.02 -6.14 12.39
N ALA A 348 11.28 -5.12 13.22
CA ALA A 348 12.62 -4.78 13.65
C ALA A 348 13.34 -5.96 14.30
N LYS A 349 12.66 -6.68 15.21
CA LYS A 349 13.20 -7.90 15.83
C LYS A 349 13.48 -9.00 14.82
N ALA A 350 12.57 -9.25 13.87
CA ALA A 350 12.71 -10.32 12.88
C ALA A 350 13.90 -10.09 11.95
N LEU A 351 14.18 -8.83 11.62
CA LEU A 351 15.26 -8.42 10.72
C LEU A 351 16.52 -7.89 11.44
N ASN A 352 16.56 -7.94 12.79
CA ASN A 352 17.64 -7.40 13.63
C ASN A 352 17.90 -5.90 13.38
N LEU A 353 16.84 -5.11 13.19
CA LEU A 353 16.91 -3.66 13.03
C LEU A 353 16.90 -2.96 14.40
N PRO A 354 17.54 -1.79 14.54
CA PRO A 354 17.37 -0.93 15.73
C PRO A 354 15.92 -0.44 15.85
N LEU A 355 15.49 -0.22 17.10
CA LEU A 355 14.21 0.41 17.45
C LEU A 355 14.38 1.93 17.60
#